data_33ea1d1f462415d137a669f6cc7572fe
#
_entry.id   33ea1d1f462415d137a669f6cc7572fe
#
_cell.length_a   1.000
_cell.length_b   1.000
_cell.length_c   1.000
_cell.angle_alpha   90.00
_cell.angle_beta   90.00
_cell.angle_gamma   90.00
#
_symmetry.space_group_name_H-M   'P 1'
#
loop_
_entity.id
_entity.type
_entity.pdbx_description
1 polymer ?
#
loop_
_entity_poly.entity_id
_entity_poly.type
_entity_poly.pdbx_seq_one_letter_code
_entity_poly.pdbx_strand_id
1 'polypeptide(L)'
;MFVCSLSFAMTTWTAKLSSVAALLVFTGSVFPVTAQTATGEDSLITIESDTQSADNITGVVTAVGNVRIVYPSRGTVATSRQAQYFSRESILVLSGDVDVVQDDGNSIRAERVTYNLDEERALADPIPGQQVQSTLLLKQSPDG
;
A
#
# COMPACT_ATOMS: atom_id res chain seq x y z
N MET A 1 -28.02 17.29 9.56
CA MET A 1 -27.52 18.67 9.66
C MET A 1 -27.12 18.93 11.10
N PHE A 2 -25.91 18.57 11.50
CA PHE A 2 -25.37 18.90 12.82
C PHE A 2 -23.97 19.48 12.63
N VAL A 3 -23.92 20.80 12.78
CA VAL A 3 -22.68 21.56 12.82
C VAL A 3 -22.22 21.59 14.28
N CYS A 4 -21.11 20.94 14.57
CA CYS A 4 -20.46 21.03 15.87
C CYS A 4 -19.37 22.11 15.80
N SER A 5 -19.73 23.31 16.27
CA SER A 5 -18.83 24.44 16.42
C SER A 5 -18.07 24.27 17.74
N LEU A 6 -16.75 24.00 17.68
CA LEU A 6 -15.87 24.09 18.84
C LEU A 6 -15.30 25.51 18.91
N SER A 7 -15.88 26.29 19.84
CA SER A 7 -15.39 27.60 20.22
C SER A 7 -14.14 27.44 21.10
N PHE A 8 -12.99 27.86 20.60
CA PHE A 8 -11.76 27.91 21.40
C PHE A 8 -11.64 29.25 22.08
N ALA A 9 -11.82 29.26 23.40
CA ALA A 9 -11.71 30.48 24.21
C ALA A 9 -10.23 30.89 24.32
N MET A 10 -9.92 32.09 23.82
CA MET A 10 -8.67 32.81 24.08
C MET A 10 -8.66 33.34 25.52
N THR A 11 -7.79 32.79 26.35
CA THR A 11 -7.47 33.37 27.64
C THR A 11 -6.28 34.32 27.47
N THR A 12 -6.57 35.62 27.51
CA THR A 12 -5.55 36.67 27.56
C THR A 12 -4.98 36.75 28.97
N TRP A 13 -3.69 36.46 29.10
CA TRP A 13 -2.97 36.74 30.34
C TRP A 13 -2.04 37.94 30.13
N THR A 14 -2.40 39.05 30.69
CA THR A 14 -1.54 40.23 30.85
C THR A 14 -0.67 40.05 32.08
N ALA A 15 0.64 40.05 31.94
CA ALA A 15 1.57 40.23 33.06
C ALA A 15 2.73 41.14 32.69
N LYS A 16 2.84 42.11 33.52
CA LYS A 16 3.66 43.30 33.65
C LYS A 16 5.16 43.15 33.31
N LEU A 17 5.65 44.30 32.77
CA LEU A 17 7.05 44.65 32.60
C LEU A 17 7.89 44.50 33.87
N SER A 18 9.08 43.98 33.74
CA SER A 18 10.22 44.36 34.56
C SER A 18 11.49 44.20 33.74
N SER A 19 12.18 45.32 33.53
CA SER A 19 13.47 45.44 32.86
C SER A 19 14.59 44.77 33.64
N VAL A 20 15.35 43.85 33.00
CA VAL A 20 16.77 43.66 33.29
C VAL A 20 17.45 43.28 31.98
N ALA A 21 18.38 44.17 31.56
CA ALA A 21 19.26 43.92 30.44
C ALA A 21 20.32 42.89 30.86
N ALA A 22 20.26 41.74 30.22
CA ALA A 22 21.39 40.79 30.22
C ALA A 22 21.73 40.43 28.79
N LEU A 23 22.87 40.93 28.33
CA LEU A 23 23.44 40.68 27.04
C LEU A 23 24.00 39.23 27.07
N LEU A 24 23.20 38.26 26.62
CA LEU A 24 23.66 36.89 26.36
C LEU A 24 23.86 36.74 24.88
N VAL A 25 25.14 36.66 24.47
CA VAL A 25 25.55 36.23 23.15
C VAL A 25 25.19 34.76 23.01
N PHE A 26 24.05 34.50 22.34
CA PHE A 26 23.64 33.17 21.94
C PHE A 26 24.39 32.81 20.68
N THR A 27 25.50 32.11 20.80
CA THR A 27 26.12 31.39 19.69
C THR A 27 25.16 30.30 19.28
N GLY A 28 24.38 30.59 18.22
CA GLY A 28 23.44 29.65 17.62
C GLY A 28 24.21 28.45 17.04
N SER A 29 24.21 27.35 17.75
CA SER A 29 24.57 26.05 17.18
C SER A 29 23.48 25.64 16.21
N VAL A 30 23.74 25.82 14.93
CA VAL A 30 22.90 25.29 13.86
C VAL A 30 23.13 23.79 13.84
N PHE A 31 22.26 23.03 14.50
CA PHE A 31 22.22 21.57 14.33
C PHE A 31 21.67 21.31 12.93
N PRO A 32 22.41 20.63 12.04
CA PRO A 32 21.82 20.15 10.82
C PRO A 32 20.73 19.13 11.20
N VAL A 33 19.49 19.50 10.99
CA VAL A 33 18.39 18.54 10.98
C VAL A 33 18.61 17.69 9.73
N THR A 34 19.31 16.58 9.91
CA THR A 34 19.28 15.52 8.92
C THR A 34 17.84 14.98 8.92
N ALA A 35 17.07 15.41 7.94
CA ALA A 35 15.83 14.73 7.60
C ALA A 35 16.22 13.29 7.25
N GLN A 36 16.05 12.39 8.19
CA GLN A 36 16.06 10.96 7.88
C GLN A 36 14.82 10.75 7.02
N THR A 37 15.05 10.74 5.72
CA THR A 37 14.12 10.11 4.79
C THR A 37 14.07 8.67 5.25
N ALA A 38 13.03 8.30 5.98
CA ALA A 38 12.70 6.90 6.21
C ALA A 38 12.41 6.33 4.82
N THR A 39 13.43 5.81 4.18
CA THR A 39 13.30 4.94 3.02
C THR A 39 12.88 3.57 3.58
N GLY A 40 11.67 3.52 4.13
CA GLY A 40 10.92 2.30 4.09
C GLY A 40 10.55 2.15 2.63
N GLU A 41 11.25 1.31 1.91
CA GLU A 41 10.70 0.70 0.70
C GLU A 41 9.58 -0.23 1.17
N ASP A 42 8.56 0.40 1.76
CA ASP A 42 7.32 -0.26 2.07
C ASP A 42 6.77 -0.71 0.73
N SER A 43 6.50 -1.98 0.65
CA SER A 43 5.90 -2.65 -0.50
C SER A 43 4.52 -2.05 -0.76
N LEU A 44 4.50 -0.85 -1.33
CA LEU A 44 3.28 -0.12 -1.61
C LEU A 44 2.54 -0.85 -2.73
N ILE A 45 1.35 -1.35 -2.40
CA ILE A 45 0.43 -1.94 -3.37
C ILE A 45 -0.64 -0.90 -3.67
N THR A 46 -0.80 -0.55 -4.93
CA THR A 46 -1.87 0.33 -5.40
C THR A 46 -3.01 -0.51 -5.96
N ILE A 47 -4.24 -0.26 -5.51
CA ILE A 47 -5.45 -0.92 -5.99
C ILE A 47 -6.37 0.13 -6.59
N GLU A 48 -6.69 -0.02 -7.86
CA GLU A 48 -7.66 0.78 -8.60
C GLU A 48 -8.89 -0.08 -8.91
N SER A 49 -10.09 0.47 -8.82
CA SER A 49 -11.35 -0.23 -9.15
C SER A 49 -12.51 0.74 -9.25
N ASP A 50 -13.63 0.29 -9.81
CA ASP A 50 -14.84 1.11 -9.92
C ASP A 50 -15.47 1.36 -8.55
N THR A 51 -15.39 0.39 -7.63
CA THR A 51 -15.91 0.50 -6.27
C THR A 51 -14.95 -0.14 -5.27
N GLN A 52 -14.72 0.54 -4.17
CA GLN A 52 -13.92 0.02 -3.05
C GLN A 52 -14.68 0.17 -1.74
N SER A 53 -14.56 -0.83 -0.88
CA SER A 53 -15.02 -0.79 0.51
C SER A 53 -13.96 -1.34 1.44
N ALA A 54 -13.84 -0.76 2.62
CA ALA A 54 -12.94 -1.23 3.66
C ALA A 54 -13.72 -1.42 4.96
N ASP A 55 -13.61 -2.60 5.54
CA ASP A 55 -14.14 -2.92 6.86
C ASP A 55 -12.98 -2.98 7.87
N ASN A 56 -12.91 -1.97 8.71
CA ASN A 56 -11.86 -1.86 9.72
C ASN A 56 -12.05 -2.85 10.89
N ILE A 57 -13.25 -3.40 11.06
CA ILE A 57 -13.54 -4.38 12.12
C ILE A 57 -12.99 -5.73 11.73
N THR A 58 -13.25 -6.16 10.51
CA THR A 58 -12.75 -7.44 9.97
C THR A 58 -11.34 -7.32 9.36
N GLY A 59 -10.92 -6.11 8.98
CA GLY A 59 -9.66 -5.87 8.28
C GLY A 59 -9.70 -6.28 6.81
N VAL A 60 -10.90 -6.31 6.20
CA VAL A 60 -11.08 -6.71 4.80
C VAL A 60 -11.29 -5.49 3.92
N VAL A 61 -10.50 -5.37 2.88
CA VAL A 61 -10.70 -4.40 1.79
C VAL A 61 -11.21 -5.15 0.58
N THR A 62 -12.32 -4.70 0.02
CA THR A 62 -12.92 -5.29 -1.19
C THR A 62 -12.95 -4.26 -2.30
N ALA A 63 -12.44 -4.61 -3.45
CA ALA A 63 -12.45 -3.84 -4.69
C ALA A 63 -13.27 -4.60 -5.75
N VAL A 64 -14.15 -3.93 -6.46
CA VAL A 64 -15.05 -4.54 -7.45
C VAL A 64 -15.11 -3.67 -8.71
N GLY A 65 -15.07 -4.32 -9.85
CA GLY A 65 -15.16 -3.72 -11.18
C GLY A 65 -13.82 -3.16 -11.67
N ASN A 66 -13.34 -3.63 -12.81
CA ASN A 66 -12.13 -3.17 -13.49
C ASN A 66 -10.93 -3.05 -12.54
N VAL A 67 -10.75 -4.07 -11.70
CA VAL A 67 -9.69 -4.03 -10.69
C VAL A 67 -8.33 -4.11 -11.36
N ARG A 68 -7.47 -3.15 -11.01
CA ARG A 68 -6.06 -3.13 -11.39
C ARG A 68 -5.20 -2.96 -10.16
N ILE A 69 -4.27 -3.86 -9.97
CA ILE A 69 -3.33 -3.85 -8.85
C ILE A 69 -1.92 -3.68 -9.39
N VAL A 70 -1.20 -2.74 -8.81
CA VAL A 70 0.20 -2.48 -9.15
C VAL A 70 1.05 -2.69 -7.91
N TYR A 71 2.04 -3.56 -8.03
CA TYR A 71 3.02 -3.85 -7.00
C TYR A 71 4.42 -3.54 -7.50
N PRO A 72 4.87 -2.26 -7.40
CA PRO A 72 6.09 -1.79 -8.06
C PRO A 72 7.36 -2.49 -7.58
N SER A 73 7.46 -2.80 -6.29
CA SER A 73 8.64 -3.47 -5.72
C SER A 73 8.88 -4.88 -6.29
N ARG A 74 7.83 -5.47 -6.89
CA ARG A 74 7.89 -6.78 -7.55
C ARG A 74 7.77 -6.68 -9.07
N GLY A 75 7.60 -5.47 -9.62
CA GLY A 75 7.33 -5.29 -11.03
C GLY A 75 6.09 -6.07 -11.48
N THR A 76 5.07 -6.18 -10.62
CA THR A 76 3.89 -6.99 -10.88
C THR A 76 2.67 -6.12 -11.10
N VAL A 77 1.93 -6.41 -12.16
CA VAL A 77 0.60 -5.84 -12.43
C VAL A 77 -0.41 -6.98 -12.52
N ALA A 78 -1.50 -6.85 -11.79
CA ALA A 78 -2.60 -7.80 -11.85
C ALA A 78 -3.90 -7.10 -12.23
N THR A 79 -4.73 -7.75 -13.03
CA THR A 79 -6.09 -7.31 -13.36
C THR A 79 -7.10 -8.39 -13.01
N SER A 80 -8.30 -8.00 -12.57
CA SER A 80 -9.38 -8.92 -12.22
C SER A 80 -10.71 -8.20 -12.19
N ARG A 81 -11.81 -8.92 -12.02
CA ARG A 81 -13.12 -8.30 -11.78
C ARG A 81 -13.34 -7.93 -10.33
N GLN A 82 -12.72 -8.66 -9.41
CA GLN A 82 -12.83 -8.43 -7.98
C GLN A 82 -11.51 -8.76 -7.29
N ALA A 83 -11.18 -7.97 -6.27
CA ALA A 83 -10.09 -8.25 -5.35
C ALA A 83 -10.56 -8.11 -3.91
N GLN A 84 -10.05 -8.97 -3.04
CA GLN A 84 -10.24 -8.91 -1.59
C GLN A 84 -8.88 -9.01 -0.91
N TYR A 85 -8.58 -8.03 -0.07
CA TYR A 85 -7.37 -8.04 0.74
C TYR A 85 -7.74 -8.25 2.20
N PHE A 86 -7.27 -9.33 2.78
CA PHE A 86 -7.41 -9.70 4.19
C PHE A 86 -6.15 -9.24 4.92
N SER A 87 -6.23 -8.08 5.57
CA SER A 87 -5.05 -7.43 6.15
C SER A 87 -4.46 -8.17 7.35
N ARG A 88 -5.27 -8.95 8.07
CA ARG A 88 -4.81 -9.72 9.23
C ARG A 88 -4.05 -10.98 8.85
N GLU A 89 -4.45 -11.58 7.75
CA GLU A 89 -3.87 -12.81 7.21
C GLU A 89 -2.81 -12.54 6.16
N SER A 90 -2.63 -11.27 5.75
CA SER A 90 -1.75 -10.87 4.64
C SER A 90 -2.07 -11.63 3.34
N ILE A 91 -3.37 -11.86 3.07
CA ILE A 91 -3.84 -12.60 1.91
C ILE A 91 -4.57 -11.66 0.94
N LEU A 92 -4.19 -11.72 -0.32
CA LEU A 92 -4.87 -11.06 -1.43
C LEU A 92 -5.53 -12.12 -2.32
N VAL A 93 -6.84 -12.01 -2.50
CA VAL A 93 -7.64 -12.89 -3.38
C VAL A 93 -8.13 -12.08 -4.56
N LEU A 94 -7.74 -12.49 -5.76
CA LEU A 94 -8.22 -11.96 -7.02
C LEU A 94 -9.20 -12.96 -7.63
N SER A 95 -10.27 -12.50 -8.24
CA SER A 95 -11.26 -13.36 -8.87
C SER A 95 -11.92 -12.70 -10.08
N GLY A 96 -12.25 -13.53 -11.07
CA GLY A 96 -12.86 -13.17 -12.34
C GLY A 96 -11.85 -12.66 -13.36
N ASP A 97 -11.55 -13.47 -14.36
CA ASP A 97 -10.61 -13.16 -15.46
C ASP A 97 -9.28 -12.58 -14.96
N VAL A 98 -8.66 -13.28 -14.02
CA VAL A 98 -7.41 -12.81 -13.41
C VAL A 98 -6.26 -12.94 -14.40
N ASP A 99 -5.56 -11.84 -14.63
CA ASP A 99 -4.33 -11.79 -15.42
C ASP A 99 -3.25 -11.09 -14.59
N VAL A 100 -2.19 -11.81 -14.26
CA VAL A 100 -1.03 -11.31 -13.50
C VAL A 100 0.17 -11.33 -14.43
N VAL A 101 0.82 -10.19 -14.58
CA VAL A 101 2.01 -10.01 -15.42
C VAL A 101 3.14 -9.43 -14.58
N GLN A 102 4.34 -9.97 -14.74
CA GLN A 102 5.55 -9.45 -14.12
C GLN A 102 6.49 -8.85 -15.17
N ASP A 103 7.27 -7.87 -14.78
CA ASP A 103 8.22 -7.17 -15.67
C ASP A 103 9.28 -8.09 -16.27
N ASP A 104 9.56 -9.23 -15.62
CA ASP A 104 10.47 -10.25 -16.10
C ASP A 104 9.88 -11.13 -17.21
N GLY A 105 8.63 -10.91 -17.60
CA GLY A 105 7.91 -11.65 -18.64
C GLY A 105 7.13 -12.86 -18.14
N ASN A 106 7.13 -13.13 -16.83
CA ASN A 106 6.27 -14.14 -16.26
C ASN A 106 4.80 -13.67 -16.28
N SER A 107 3.88 -14.59 -16.54
CA SER A 107 2.45 -14.28 -16.47
C SER A 107 1.64 -15.48 -15.99
N ILE A 108 0.53 -15.20 -15.31
CA ILE A 108 -0.44 -16.20 -14.85
C ILE A 108 -1.84 -15.71 -15.25
N ARG A 109 -2.60 -16.58 -15.93
CA ARG A 109 -4.00 -16.35 -16.24
C ARG A 109 -4.87 -17.44 -15.63
N ALA A 110 -5.87 -17.03 -14.82
CA ALA A 110 -6.71 -17.94 -14.06
C ALA A 110 -8.08 -17.30 -13.76
N GLU A 111 -9.02 -18.07 -13.21
CA GLU A 111 -10.29 -17.52 -12.68
C GLU A 111 -10.07 -16.89 -11.31
N ARG A 112 -9.22 -17.52 -10.49
CA ARG A 112 -8.89 -17.01 -9.15
C ARG A 112 -7.41 -17.16 -8.88
N VAL A 113 -6.84 -16.15 -8.26
CA VAL A 113 -5.48 -16.19 -7.74
C VAL A 113 -5.51 -15.76 -6.28
N THR A 114 -4.99 -16.60 -5.41
CA THR A 114 -4.78 -16.30 -3.99
C THR A 114 -3.29 -16.08 -3.76
N TYR A 115 -2.94 -14.90 -3.30
CA TYR A 115 -1.56 -14.54 -3.01
C TYR A 115 -1.35 -14.30 -1.52
N ASN A 116 -0.47 -15.06 -0.89
CA ASN A 116 -0.01 -14.84 0.47
C ASN A 116 1.22 -13.94 0.41
N LEU A 117 1.11 -12.73 0.98
CA LEU A 117 2.17 -11.71 0.94
C LEU A 117 3.35 -12.09 1.84
N ASP A 118 3.08 -12.74 2.99
CA ASP A 118 4.11 -13.11 3.97
C ASP A 118 4.95 -14.30 3.47
N GLU A 119 4.30 -15.27 2.84
CA GLU A 119 4.96 -16.46 2.28
C GLU A 119 5.45 -16.26 0.83
N GLU A 120 5.06 -15.15 0.21
CA GLU A 120 5.33 -14.87 -1.21
C GLU A 120 4.85 -15.97 -2.16
N ARG A 121 3.72 -16.58 -1.80
CA ARG A 121 3.16 -17.75 -2.50
C ARG A 121 1.88 -17.37 -3.25
N ALA A 122 1.82 -17.74 -4.51
CA ALA A 122 0.61 -17.65 -5.33
C ALA A 122 0.00 -19.03 -5.57
N LEU A 123 -1.32 -19.13 -5.43
CA LEU A 123 -2.14 -20.27 -5.84
C LEU A 123 -3.12 -19.79 -6.89
N ALA A 124 -3.16 -20.45 -8.03
CA ALA A 124 -4.06 -20.12 -9.12
C ALA A 124 -5.06 -21.27 -9.35
N ASP A 125 -6.35 -20.92 -9.38
CA ASP A 125 -7.44 -21.85 -9.64
C ASP A 125 -7.99 -21.61 -11.05
N PRO A 126 -8.27 -22.66 -11.82
CA PRO A 126 -8.76 -22.54 -13.18
C PRO A 126 -10.24 -22.13 -13.25
N ILE A 127 -10.63 -21.60 -14.40
CA ILE A 127 -12.04 -21.52 -14.78
C ILE A 127 -12.60 -22.94 -14.88
N PRO A 128 -13.83 -23.23 -14.41
CA PRO A 128 -14.45 -24.55 -14.55
C PRO A 128 -14.38 -25.04 -15.99
N GLY A 129 -13.78 -26.22 -16.19
CA GLY A 129 -13.58 -26.84 -17.52
C GLY A 129 -12.38 -26.32 -18.33
N GLN A 130 -11.57 -25.44 -17.74
CA GLN A 130 -10.32 -24.95 -18.35
C GLN A 130 -9.11 -25.28 -17.48
N GLN A 131 -7.95 -24.91 -17.95
CA GLN A 131 -6.68 -25.07 -17.21
C GLN A 131 -6.11 -23.69 -16.88
N VAL A 132 -5.35 -23.59 -15.79
CA VAL A 132 -4.53 -22.42 -15.51
C VAL A 132 -3.44 -22.33 -16.57
N GLN A 133 -3.26 -21.15 -17.14
CA GLN A 133 -2.18 -20.88 -18.07
C GLN A 133 -1.12 -20.03 -17.37
N SER A 134 0.11 -20.50 -17.36
CA SER A 134 1.26 -19.74 -16.88
C SER A 134 2.37 -19.73 -17.92
N THR A 135 2.99 -18.57 -18.08
CA THR A 135 4.20 -18.40 -18.88
C THR A 135 5.33 -18.04 -17.93
N LEU A 136 6.40 -18.80 -17.96
CA LEU A 136 7.56 -18.59 -17.10
C LEU A 136 8.81 -18.40 -17.97
N LEU A 137 9.52 -17.31 -17.73
CA LEU A 137 10.81 -17.07 -18.34
C LEU A 137 11.90 -17.74 -17.50
N LEU A 138 12.47 -18.83 -18.04
CA LEU A 138 13.59 -19.49 -17.40
C LEU A 138 14.88 -18.76 -17.78
N LYS A 139 15.50 -18.08 -16.83
CA LYS A 139 16.86 -17.56 -17.00
C LYS A 139 17.82 -18.74 -16.98
N GLN A 140 18.34 -19.12 -18.13
CA GLN A 140 19.48 -20.02 -18.20
C GLN A 140 20.71 -19.26 -17.69
N SER A 141 21.29 -19.71 -16.55
CA SER A 141 22.65 -19.29 -16.20
C SER A 141 23.58 -19.78 -17.32
N PRO A 142 24.39 -18.92 -17.92
CA PRO A 142 25.45 -19.37 -18.75
C PRO A 142 26.49 -20.06 -17.86
N ASP A 143 26.45 -21.37 -17.80
CA ASP A 143 27.56 -22.12 -17.28
C ASP A 143 28.74 -21.89 -18.23
N GLY A 144 29.72 -21.16 -17.70
CA GLY A 144 31.00 -20.95 -18.32
C GLY A 144 31.93 -22.12 -18.05
#